data_9435326d9585ea18afbf8069c6f39405
#
_entry.id   9435326d9585ea18afbf8069c6f39405
#
_cell.length_a   1.000
_cell.length_b   1.000
_cell.length_c   1.000
_cell.angle_alpha   90.00
_cell.angle_beta   90.00
_cell.angle_gamma   90.00
#
_symmetry.space_group_name_H-M   'P 1'
#
loop_
_entity.id
_entity.type
_entity.pdbx_description
1 polymer ?
#
loop_
_entity_poly.entity_id
_entity_poly.type
_entity_poly.pdbx_seq_one_letter_code
_entity_poly.pdbx_strand_id
1 'polypeptide(L)'
;MKKEPINRDYWCICEKCKGMGQLNKRLRKKIRLAYKNALAAYLKNPQIGIEPIKPKSIFEKCKPCEGSGLIKTQTAPVADTENYPHISIIGAGIGGVALGVACLHRGIPFTIYEKDLHFSSRSQGYGLTLQQASKALKSFGILSLEESVVSTRHLVHNTVGKVIAEWGMRKWQEERLKKPLRHTNIHISRQSLRKVLLEELHGENRLLWDHELIDIKKDEAQKMALHFMVQGKIKKYHTDLIVGADGIRSAVRNWSLGAQKTPLNYLDCMVILGICSLDHIQGVTPDLLDGETV
;
A
#
# COMPACT_ATOMS: atom_id res chain seq x y z
N MET A 1 -23.04 18.23 21.99
CA MET A 1 -21.82 18.97 21.66
C MET A 1 -21.58 18.81 20.15
N LYS A 2 -21.74 19.88 19.37
CA LYS A 2 -21.39 19.89 17.95
C LYS A 2 -19.86 19.83 17.89
N LYS A 3 -19.29 18.75 17.35
CA LYS A 3 -17.86 18.69 17.06
C LYS A 3 -17.55 19.81 16.06
N GLU A 4 -16.66 20.70 16.41
CA GLU A 4 -16.12 21.68 15.47
C GLU A 4 -15.57 20.95 14.24
N PRO A 5 -15.74 21.50 13.02
CA PRO A 5 -15.18 20.90 11.84
C PRO A 5 -13.66 20.89 11.99
N ILE A 6 -13.07 19.71 12.15
CA ILE A 6 -11.64 19.53 12.11
C ILE A 6 -11.21 20.04 10.73
N ASN A 7 -10.43 21.11 10.71
CA ASN A 7 -9.86 21.67 9.48
C ASN A 7 -8.86 20.63 8.93
N ARG A 8 -9.37 19.67 8.17
CA ARG A 8 -8.56 18.58 7.58
C ARG A 8 -8.19 18.96 6.16
N ASP A 9 -6.91 18.91 5.87
CA ASP A 9 -6.44 19.03 4.50
C ASP A 9 -6.91 17.79 3.71
N TYR A 10 -7.45 18.03 2.52
CA TYR A 10 -7.73 16.98 1.55
C TYR A 10 -6.61 16.97 0.51
N TRP A 11 -6.54 15.88 -0.22
CA TRP A 11 -5.58 15.71 -1.30
C TRP A 11 -6.27 15.37 -2.60
N CYS A 12 -5.78 15.94 -3.69
CA CYS A 12 -6.18 15.55 -5.04
C CYS A 12 -4.93 15.28 -5.89
N ILE A 13 -5.11 14.60 -7.01
CA ILE A 13 -4.00 14.33 -7.93
C ILE A 13 -3.46 15.65 -8.52
N CYS A 14 -2.14 15.71 -8.67
CA CYS A 14 -1.50 16.79 -9.38
C CYS A 14 -1.82 16.71 -10.87
N GLU A 15 -2.51 17.70 -11.42
CA GLU A 15 -2.91 17.75 -12.83
C GLU A 15 -1.72 17.67 -13.78
N LYS A 16 -0.59 18.28 -13.43
CA LYS A 16 0.60 18.31 -14.28
C LYS A 16 1.20 16.94 -14.51
N CYS A 17 1.29 16.10 -13.49
CA CYS A 17 1.84 14.75 -13.60
C CYS A 17 0.77 13.66 -13.50
N LYS A 18 -0.51 14.03 -13.40
CA LYS A 18 -1.65 13.12 -13.28
C LYS A 18 -1.45 12.06 -12.18
N GLY A 19 -0.96 12.49 -11.03
CA GLY A 19 -0.71 11.62 -9.88
C GLY A 19 0.59 10.81 -9.93
N MET A 20 1.41 10.93 -10.99
CA MET A 20 2.64 10.14 -11.16
C MET A 20 3.82 10.63 -10.33
N GLY A 21 3.78 11.84 -9.79
CA GLY A 21 4.89 12.46 -9.06
C GLY A 21 6.10 12.83 -9.93
N GLN A 22 6.13 12.37 -11.17
CA GLN A 22 7.24 12.56 -12.09
C GLN A 22 6.74 12.82 -13.51
N LEU A 23 7.56 13.47 -14.31
CA LEU A 23 7.30 13.80 -15.70
C LEU A 23 8.32 13.12 -16.59
N ASN A 24 7.86 12.60 -17.73
CA ASN A 24 8.77 12.02 -18.72
C ASN A 24 9.55 13.13 -19.42
N LYS A 25 10.87 13.11 -19.27
CA LYS A 25 11.76 14.05 -19.94
C LYS A 25 12.04 13.61 -21.37
N ARG A 26 11.87 14.52 -22.29
CA ARG A 26 12.17 14.26 -23.69
C ARG A 26 13.64 13.88 -23.87
N LEU A 27 13.88 12.70 -24.44
CA LEU A 27 15.24 12.26 -24.76
C LEU A 27 15.93 13.24 -25.73
N ARG A 28 17.26 13.35 -25.61
CA ARG A 28 18.06 14.20 -26.49
C ARG A 28 17.80 13.84 -27.96
N LYS A 29 17.78 14.85 -28.83
CA LYS A 29 17.50 14.71 -30.28
C LYS A 29 18.35 13.61 -30.92
N LYS A 30 19.64 13.55 -30.61
CA LYS A 30 20.58 12.53 -31.13
C LYS A 30 20.12 11.09 -30.79
N ILE A 31 19.72 10.82 -29.55
CA ILE A 31 19.26 9.48 -29.12
C ILE A 31 17.98 9.08 -29.84
N ARG A 32 17.01 10.01 -29.94
CA ARG A 32 15.74 9.76 -30.62
C ARG A 32 15.93 9.49 -32.09
N LEU A 33 16.81 10.27 -32.75
CA LEU A 33 17.10 10.11 -34.17
C LEU A 33 17.85 8.79 -34.44
N ALA A 34 18.82 8.45 -33.63
CA ALA A 34 19.54 7.18 -33.73
C ALA A 34 18.60 5.98 -33.61
N TYR A 35 17.72 5.98 -32.60
CA TYR A 35 16.72 4.92 -32.45
C TYR A 35 15.75 4.87 -33.65
N LYS A 36 15.23 6.03 -34.09
CA LYS A 36 14.33 6.10 -35.25
C LYS A 36 14.98 5.51 -36.52
N ASN A 37 16.24 5.85 -36.76
CA ASN A 37 16.97 5.35 -37.93
C ASN A 37 17.23 3.83 -37.83
N ALA A 38 17.65 3.36 -36.65
CA ALA A 38 17.84 1.93 -36.40
C ALA A 38 16.55 1.13 -36.55
N LEU A 39 15.42 1.64 -36.03
CA LEU A 39 14.11 1.01 -36.19
C LEU A 39 13.66 0.98 -37.63
N ALA A 40 13.87 2.08 -38.40
CA ALA A 40 13.54 2.14 -39.80
C ALA A 40 14.41 1.18 -40.64
N ALA A 41 15.67 0.98 -40.30
CA ALA A 41 16.53 0.00 -40.95
C ALA A 41 16.09 -1.44 -40.64
N TYR A 42 15.75 -1.74 -39.36
CA TYR A 42 15.22 -3.04 -38.98
C TYR A 42 13.91 -3.39 -39.68
N LEU A 43 12.95 -2.43 -39.78
CA LEU A 43 11.66 -2.65 -40.43
C LEU A 43 11.76 -2.92 -41.93
N LYS A 44 12.89 -2.56 -42.59
CA LYS A 44 13.13 -2.91 -44.00
C LYS A 44 13.47 -4.39 -44.18
N ASN A 45 14.16 -5.00 -43.22
CA ASN A 45 14.58 -6.40 -43.27
C ASN A 45 14.47 -7.08 -41.90
N PRO A 46 13.26 -7.33 -41.34
CA PRO A 46 13.08 -7.84 -39.99
C PRO A 46 13.65 -9.25 -39.78
N GLN A 47 13.77 -10.04 -40.84
CA GLN A 47 14.25 -11.43 -40.74
C GLN A 47 15.76 -11.56 -40.57
N ILE A 48 16.53 -10.52 -40.86
CA ILE A 48 18.00 -10.55 -40.82
C ILE A 48 18.54 -9.59 -39.77
N GLY A 49 17.74 -8.61 -39.36
CA GLY A 49 18.14 -7.55 -38.40
C GLY A 49 17.83 -7.87 -36.94
N ILE A 50 18.61 -7.28 -36.03
CA ILE A 50 18.30 -7.30 -34.59
C ILE A 50 17.38 -6.12 -34.29
N GLU A 51 16.27 -6.36 -33.63
CA GLU A 51 15.35 -5.30 -33.21
C GLU A 51 16.06 -4.31 -32.27
N PRO A 52 16.08 -3.01 -32.59
CA PRO A 52 16.78 -2.03 -31.77
C PRO A 52 16.07 -1.82 -30.44
N ILE A 53 16.82 -1.87 -29.34
CA ILE A 53 16.31 -1.68 -27.99
C ILE A 53 15.83 -0.23 -27.84
N LYS A 54 14.57 -0.07 -27.46
CA LYS A 54 13.98 1.24 -27.18
C LYS A 54 14.75 1.95 -26.06
N PRO A 55 15.21 3.19 -26.27
CA PRO A 55 15.93 3.94 -25.23
C PRO A 55 15.07 4.10 -23.98
N LYS A 56 15.69 3.91 -22.80
CA LYS A 56 15.00 4.09 -21.50
C LYS A 56 14.50 5.53 -21.36
N SER A 57 13.28 5.68 -20.89
CA SER A 57 12.71 6.98 -20.55
C SER A 57 13.48 7.61 -19.38
N ILE A 58 13.73 8.91 -19.48
CA ILE A 58 14.30 9.69 -18.38
C ILE A 58 13.16 10.41 -17.70
N PHE A 59 13.05 10.25 -16.39
CA PHE A 59 12.02 10.92 -15.59
C PHE A 59 12.65 12.04 -14.76
N GLU A 60 11.89 13.12 -14.58
CA GLU A 60 12.23 14.20 -13.68
C GLU A 60 11.10 14.39 -12.66
N LYS A 61 11.48 14.79 -11.46
CA LYS A 61 10.53 15.06 -10.37
C LYS A 61 9.55 16.17 -10.79
N CYS A 62 8.26 15.94 -10.59
CA CYS A 62 7.25 16.95 -10.86
C CYS A 62 7.37 18.08 -9.84
N LYS A 63 7.66 19.30 -10.31
CA LYS A 63 7.88 20.47 -9.43
C LYS A 63 6.66 20.87 -8.63
N PRO A 64 5.42 21.02 -9.22
CA PRO A 64 4.25 21.46 -8.47
C PRO A 64 3.89 20.59 -7.26
N CYS A 65 4.00 19.27 -7.38
CA CYS A 65 3.69 18.33 -6.29
C CYS A 65 4.93 17.81 -5.57
N GLU A 66 6.10 18.35 -5.85
CA GLU A 66 7.38 17.93 -5.27
C GLU A 66 7.61 16.41 -5.29
N GLY A 67 7.07 15.74 -6.30
CA GLY A 67 7.21 14.31 -6.51
C GLY A 67 6.24 13.43 -5.72
N SER A 68 5.32 13.98 -4.95
CA SER A 68 4.28 13.22 -4.25
C SER A 68 3.19 12.69 -5.19
N GLY A 69 2.91 13.40 -6.28
CA GLY A 69 1.77 13.16 -7.16
C GLY A 69 0.49 13.84 -6.69
N LEU A 70 0.48 14.42 -5.49
CA LEU A 70 -0.68 15.02 -4.85
C LEU A 70 -0.50 16.52 -4.61
N ILE A 71 -1.62 17.23 -4.55
CA ILE A 71 -1.71 18.65 -4.18
C ILE A 71 -2.77 18.77 -3.09
N LYS A 72 -2.51 19.58 -2.07
CA LYS A 72 -3.50 19.89 -1.03
C LYS A 72 -4.67 20.67 -1.61
N THR A 73 -5.87 20.37 -1.12
CA THR A 73 -7.11 21.06 -1.46
C THR A 73 -7.96 21.23 -0.20
N GLN A 74 -8.84 22.23 -0.20
CA GLN A 74 -9.76 22.49 0.90
C GLN A 74 -11.06 21.68 0.79
N THR A 75 -11.33 21.11 -0.36
CA THR A 75 -12.54 20.33 -0.62
C THR A 75 -12.20 18.87 -0.88
N ALA A 76 -13.00 17.96 -0.34
CA ALA A 76 -12.85 16.54 -0.64
C ALA A 76 -13.05 16.28 -2.13
N PRO A 77 -12.22 15.42 -2.77
CA PRO A 77 -12.45 15.00 -4.15
C PRO A 77 -13.83 14.35 -4.29
N VAL A 78 -14.59 14.81 -5.27
CA VAL A 78 -15.89 14.24 -5.61
C VAL A 78 -15.71 13.01 -6.50
N ALA A 79 -16.49 11.97 -6.27
CA ALA A 79 -16.48 10.80 -7.11
C ALA A 79 -17.06 11.11 -8.50
N ASP A 80 -16.29 10.85 -9.54
CA ASP A 80 -16.68 10.98 -10.95
C ASP A 80 -17.27 9.67 -11.44
N THR A 81 -18.59 9.52 -11.24
CA THR A 81 -19.35 8.33 -11.63
C THR A 81 -19.68 8.25 -13.12
N GLU A 82 -19.43 9.33 -13.85
CA GLU A 82 -19.67 9.36 -15.30
C GLU A 82 -18.49 8.78 -16.09
N ASN A 83 -17.26 9.07 -15.62
CA ASN A 83 -16.05 8.66 -16.35
C ASN A 83 -15.34 7.45 -15.74
N TYR A 84 -15.64 7.09 -14.48
CA TYR A 84 -15.00 5.95 -13.81
C TYR A 84 -15.99 4.88 -13.36
N PRO A 85 -15.63 3.60 -13.50
CA PRO A 85 -16.42 2.49 -12.96
C PRO A 85 -16.40 2.53 -11.42
N HIS A 86 -17.49 2.06 -10.80
CA HIS A 86 -17.53 1.83 -9.36
C HIS A 86 -16.69 0.60 -9.00
N ILE A 87 -15.79 0.75 -8.03
CA ILE A 87 -14.89 -0.31 -7.56
C ILE A 87 -15.36 -0.84 -6.21
N SER A 88 -15.66 -2.13 -6.14
CA SER A 88 -15.83 -2.85 -4.88
C SER A 88 -14.50 -3.46 -4.44
N ILE A 89 -13.95 -2.97 -3.33
CA ILE A 89 -12.70 -3.43 -2.73
C ILE A 89 -13.06 -4.40 -1.59
N ILE A 90 -12.66 -5.65 -1.71
CA ILE A 90 -12.96 -6.69 -0.73
C ILE A 90 -11.76 -6.82 0.23
N GLY A 91 -11.97 -6.44 1.46
CA GLY A 91 -10.98 -6.44 2.55
C GLY A 91 -10.45 -5.04 2.88
N ALA A 92 -10.58 -4.62 4.14
CA ALA A 92 -10.04 -3.38 4.69
C ALA A 92 -8.70 -3.60 5.41
N GLY A 93 -7.87 -4.50 4.92
CA GLY A 93 -6.45 -4.58 5.28
C GLY A 93 -5.67 -3.39 4.73
N ILE A 94 -4.35 -3.30 5.04
CA ILE A 94 -3.49 -2.20 4.56
C ILE A 94 -3.62 -2.00 3.04
N GLY A 95 -3.62 -3.07 2.25
CA GLY A 95 -3.70 -2.98 0.78
C GLY A 95 -5.04 -2.44 0.29
N GLY A 96 -6.16 -2.91 0.85
CA GLY A 96 -7.49 -2.45 0.45
C GLY A 96 -7.76 -1.00 0.84
N VAL A 97 -7.36 -0.61 2.06
CA VAL A 97 -7.50 0.78 2.52
C VAL A 97 -6.61 1.72 1.70
N ALA A 98 -5.35 1.34 1.45
CA ALA A 98 -4.44 2.13 0.61
C ALA A 98 -5.01 2.33 -0.81
N LEU A 99 -5.61 1.29 -1.40
CA LEU A 99 -6.29 1.42 -2.69
C LEU A 99 -7.48 2.39 -2.60
N GLY A 100 -8.29 2.29 -1.53
CA GLY A 100 -9.40 3.22 -1.29
C GLY A 100 -8.94 4.68 -1.21
N VAL A 101 -7.86 4.97 -0.47
CA VAL A 101 -7.25 6.31 -0.41
C VAL A 101 -6.78 6.76 -1.79
N ALA A 102 -6.14 5.88 -2.56
CA ALA A 102 -5.71 6.20 -3.92
C ALA A 102 -6.89 6.49 -4.86
N CYS A 103 -8.01 5.78 -4.72
CA CYS A 103 -9.25 6.04 -5.45
C CYS A 103 -9.86 7.39 -5.04
N LEU A 104 -9.91 7.68 -3.73
CA LEU A 104 -10.41 8.94 -3.20
C LEU A 104 -9.69 10.14 -3.83
N HIS A 105 -8.36 10.14 -3.82
CA HIS A 105 -7.57 11.24 -4.38
C HIS A 105 -7.77 11.44 -5.89
N ARG A 106 -8.28 10.43 -6.58
CA ARG A 106 -8.54 10.44 -8.04
C ARG A 106 -9.99 10.66 -8.41
N GLY A 107 -10.87 10.81 -7.44
CA GLY A 107 -12.31 10.86 -7.69
C GLY A 107 -12.87 9.56 -8.27
N ILE A 108 -12.21 8.42 -8.09
CA ILE A 108 -12.72 7.12 -8.53
C ILE A 108 -13.76 6.64 -7.51
N PRO A 109 -15.01 6.32 -7.92
CA PRO A 109 -16.02 5.82 -7.02
C PRO A 109 -15.67 4.42 -6.50
N PHE A 110 -15.75 4.21 -5.18
CA PHE A 110 -15.44 2.93 -4.57
C PHE A 110 -16.21 2.69 -3.28
N THR A 111 -16.30 1.41 -2.90
CA THR A 111 -16.75 0.94 -1.59
C THR A 111 -15.82 -0.17 -1.11
N ILE A 112 -15.38 -0.08 0.13
CA ILE A 112 -14.59 -1.13 0.79
C ILE A 112 -15.52 -1.97 1.65
N TYR A 113 -15.43 -3.29 1.53
CA TYR A 113 -16.19 -4.25 2.32
C TYR A 113 -15.24 -5.04 3.21
N GLU A 114 -15.50 -5.07 4.52
CA GLU A 114 -14.68 -5.77 5.49
C GLU A 114 -15.53 -6.72 6.33
N LYS A 115 -15.08 -7.96 6.44
CA LYS A 115 -15.78 -9.00 7.21
C LYS A 115 -15.72 -8.83 8.72
N ASP A 116 -14.70 -8.15 9.23
CA ASP A 116 -14.59 -7.86 10.65
C ASP A 116 -15.69 -6.88 11.07
N LEU A 117 -16.20 -7.01 12.31
CA LEU A 117 -17.25 -6.16 12.84
C LEU A 117 -16.83 -4.70 12.99
N HIS A 118 -15.57 -4.46 13.32
CA HIS A 118 -14.99 -3.12 13.52
C HIS A 118 -13.47 -3.17 13.48
N PHE A 119 -12.82 -2.03 13.51
CA PHE A 119 -11.36 -1.88 13.43
C PHE A 119 -10.59 -2.75 14.43
N SER A 120 -11.06 -2.83 15.67
CA SER A 120 -10.39 -3.54 16.76
C SER A 120 -10.80 -5.01 16.91
N SER A 121 -11.56 -5.59 15.97
CA SER A 121 -11.98 -7.01 16.03
C SER A 121 -10.80 -7.98 16.07
N ARG A 122 -9.65 -7.56 15.59
CA ARG A 122 -8.40 -8.35 15.62
C ARG A 122 -7.27 -7.52 16.16
N SER A 123 -6.68 -7.96 17.25
CA SER A 123 -5.41 -7.44 17.75
C SER A 123 -4.26 -8.02 16.92
N GLN A 124 -3.84 -7.32 15.89
CA GLN A 124 -2.68 -7.70 15.09
C GLN A 124 -1.47 -6.87 15.51
N GLY A 125 -0.79 -7.31 16.57
CA GLY A 125 0.25 -6.55 17.25
C GLY A 125 1.64 -6.57 16.61
N TYR A 126 1.88 -7.29 15.50
CA TYR A 126 3.22 -7.31 14.91
C TYR A 126 3.54 -6.05 14.11
N GLY A 127 4.82 -5.67 14.13
CA GLY A 127 5.33 -4.52 13.43
C GLY A 127 5.68 -4.80 11.97
N LEU A 128 5.80 -3.73 11.21
CA LEU A 128 6.21 -3.72 9.82
C LEU A 128 7.38 -2.75 9.64
N THR A 129 8.43 -3.20 8.98
CA THR A 129 9.50 -2.30 8.54
C THR A 129 9.19 -1.82 7.12
N LEU A 130 8.92 -0.52 7.01
CA LEU A 130 8.42 0.11 5.77
C LEU A 130 9.53 0.45 4.77
N GLN A 131 10.49 -0.35 4.54
CA GLN A 131 11.57 -0.15 3.58
C GLN A 131 11.25 0.87 2.46
N GLN A 132 10.97 0.40 1.26
CA GLN A 132 10.58 1.23 0.11
C GLN A 132 9.18 1.88 0.29
N ALA A 133 8.30 1.25 1.07
CA ALA A 133 6.94 1.71 1.28
C ALA A 133 6.88 3.06 2.03
N SER A 134 7.90 3.42 2.82
CA SER A 134 7.99 4.72 3.46
C SER A 134 7.93 5.90 2.47
N LYS A 135 8.42 5.69 1.24
CA LYS A 135 8.33 6.70 0.17
C LYS A 135 6.91 6.81 -0.42
N ALA A 136 6.18 5.69 -0.45
CA ALA A 136 4.82 5.65 -0.99
C ALA A 136 3.82 6.42 -0.09
N LEU A 137 4.09 6.55 1.21
CA LEU A 137 3.21 7.27 2.14
C LEU A 137 2.92 8.70 1.69
N LYS A 138 3.90 9.41 1.17
CA LYS A 138 3.70 10.78 0.62
C LYS A 138 2.72 10.82 -0.54
N SER A 139 2.61 9.73 -1.31
CA SER A 139 1.62 9.59 -2.39
C SER A 139 0.22 9.23 -1.91
N PHE A 140 0.04 9.06 -0.60
CA PHE A 140 -1.25 8.92 0.08
C PHE A 140 -1.59 10.15 0.94
N GLY A 141 -0.79 11.23 0.89
CA GLY A 141 -0.98 12.41 1.74
C GLY A 141 -0.38 12.28 3.13
N ILE A 142 0.17 11.12 3.49
CA ILE A 142 0.73 10.84 4.81
C ILE A 142 2.16 11.39 4.86
N LEU A 143 2.35 12.48 5.61
CA LEU A 143 3.64 13.19 5.70
C LEU A 143 4.50 12.71 6.88
N SER A 144 3.87 12.23 7.95
CA SER A 144 4.51 11.71 9.15
C SER A 144 3.75 10.52 9.71
N LEU A 145 4.42 9.70 10.50
CA LEU A 145 3.86 8.58 11.23
C LEU A 145 4.27 8.73 12.70
N GLU A 146 3.37 9.23 13.52
CA GLU A 146 3.66 9.56 14.93
C GLU A 146 4.07 8.34 15.76
N GLU A 147 3.40 7.19 15.52
CA GLU A 147 3.66 5.94 16.26
C GLU A 147 4.77 5.08 15.62
N SER A 148 5.64 5.70 14.81
CA SER A 148 6.73 4.98 14.16
C SER A 148 8.08 5.22 14.83
N VAL A 149 8.96 4.24 14.72
CA VAL A 149 10.35 4.35 15.12
C VAL A 149 11.27 4.09 13.95
N VAL A 150 12.46 4.68 13.97
CA VAL A 150 13.50 4.37 12.98
C VAL A 150 14.06 2.99 13.32
N SER A 151 13.95 2.06 12.38
CA SER A 151 14.52 0.73 12.51
C SER A 151 16.04 0.81 12.29
N THR A 152 16.80 0.55 13.34
CA THR A 152 18.26 0.71 13.32
C THR A 152 18.98 -0.63 13.33
N ARG A 153 18.84 -1.43 14.36
CA ARG A 153 19.57 -2.67 14.60
C ARG A 153 18.64 -3.88 14.62
N HIS A 154 19.02 -4.93 13.95
CA HIS A 154 18.30 -6.21 13.97
C HIS A 154 19.23 -7.31 14.44
N LEU A 155 18.77 -8.13 15.35
CA LEU A 155 19.49 -9.27 15.89
C LEU A 155 18.74 -10.57 15.63
N VAL A 156 19.46 -11.61 15.29
CA VAL A 156 18.92 -12.98 15.25
C VAL A 156 19.63 -13.82 16.30
N HIS A 157 18.85 -14.45 17.12
CA HIS A 157 19.32 -15.35 18.17
C HIS A 157 19.01 -16.79 17.79
N ASN A 158 19.86 -17.71 18.23
CA ASN A 158 19.54 -19.13 18.19
C ASN A 158 18.69 -19.50 19.44
N THR A 159 18.30 -20.79 19.53
CA THR A 159 17.47 -21.31 20.61
C THR A 159 18.11 -21.25 22.02
N VAL A 160 19.43 -21.03 22.10
CA VAL A 160 20.15 -20.85 23.37
C VAL A 160 20.51 -19.38 23.66
N GLY A 161 19.88 -18.45 22.94
CA GLY A 161 20.05 -17.01 23.16
C GLY A 161 21.32 -16.38 22.57
N LYS A 162 22.15 -17.14 21.84
CA LYS A 162 23.37 -16.59 21.23
C LYS A 162 23.02 -15.85 19.93
N VAL A 163 23.54 -14.61 19.77
CA VAL A 163 23.42 -13.85 18.54
C VAL A 163 24.16 -14.57 17.42
N ILE A 164 23.46 -14.89 16.34
CA ILE A 164 23.99 -15.56 15.15
C ILE A 164 24.03 -14.67 13.92
N ALA A 165 23.26 -13.59 13.91
CA ALA A 165 23.32 -12.58 12.86
C ALA A 165 22.95 -11.20 13.44
N GLU A 166 23.59 -10.17 12.88
CA GLU A 166 23.30 -8.76 13.18
C GLU A 166 23.38 -7.96 11.88
N TRP A 167 22.42 -7.06 11.66
CA TRP A 167 22.44 -6.10 10.57
C TRP A 167 21.73 -4.80 10.96
N GLY A 168 21.85 -3.79 10.11
CA GLY A 168 21.32 -2.47 10.35
C GLY A 168 22.38 -1.50 10.83
N MET A 169 21.97 -0.32 11.26
CA MET A 169 22.87 0.75 11.70
C MET A 169 22.56 1.11 13.15
N ARG A 170 23.59 1.26 13.96
CA ARG A 170 23.43 1.73 15.33
C ARG A 170 23.20 3.25 15.36
N LYS A 171 22.36 3.76 16.28
CA LYS A 171 22.05 5.20 16.41
C LYS A 171 23.29 6.09 16.55
N TRP A 172 24.27 5.67 17.32
CA TRP A 172 25.51 6.42 17.51
C TRP A 172 26.36 6.56 16.22
N GLN A 173 26.15 5.67 15.22
CA GLN A 173 26.78 5.79 13.91
C GLN A 173 26.07 6.84 13.05
N GLU A 174 24.77 7.02 13.23
CA GLU A 174 23.98 8.02 12.51
C GLU A 174 24.42 9.45 12.87
N GLU A 175 24.70 9.71 14.15
CA GLU A 175 25.20 11.01 14.62
C GLU A 175 26.57 11.39 14.02
N ARG A 176 27.39 10.42 13.68
CA ARG A 176 28.71 10.63 13.03
C ARG A 176 28.63 10.87 11.53
N LEU A 177 27.52 10.52 10.89
CA LEU A 177 27.32 10.75 9.48
C LEU A 177 26.93 12.21 9.23
N LYS A 178 27.82 13.00 8.62
CA LYS A 178 27.58 14.40 8.24
C LYS A 178 26.44 14.58 7.20
N LYS A 179 25.81 13.52 6.72
CA LYS A 179 24.68 13.53 5.78
C LYS A 179 23.55 12.66 6.34
N PRO A 180 22.30 13.17 6.37
CA PRO A 180 21.17 12.34 6.74
C PRO A 180 21.10 11.14 5.80
N LEU A 181 20.81 9.97 6.37
CA LEU A 181 20.59 8.74 5.62
C LEU A 181 19.51 8.96 4.56
N ARG A 182 19.82 8.65 3.31
CA ARG A 182 18.88 8.80 2.20
C ARG A 182 17.65 7.88 2.34
N HIS A 183 17.73 6.87 3.20
CA HIS A 183 16.72 5.86 3.41
C HIS A 183 16.75 5.40 4.86
N THR A 184 15.89 5.94 5.69
CA THR A 184 15.59 5.39 7.01
C THR A 184 14.49 4.35 6.88
N ASN A 185 14.74 3.14 7.34
CA ASN A 185 13.70 2.15 7.53
C ASN A 185 12.83 2.59 8.71
N ILE A 186 11.53 2.69 8.48
CA ILE A 186 10.56 3.06 9.51
C ILE A 186 9.86 1.78 9.96
N HIS A 187 9.87 1.55 11.27
CA HIS A 187 9.13 0.48 11.90
C HIS A 187 7.85 1.03 12.52
N ILE A 188 6.73 0.39 12.25
CA ILE A 188 5.41 0.78 12.75
C ILE A 188 4.54 -0.45 12.97
N SER A 189 3.65 -0.41 13.97
CA SER A 189 2.68 -1.48 14.13
C SER A 189 1.75 -1.57 12.93
N ARG A 190 1.34 -2.78 12.58
CA ARG A 190 0.39 -3.01 11.47
C ARG A 190 -0.93 -2.26 11.70
N GLN A 191 -1.40 -2.20 12.95
CA GLN A 191 -2.63 -1.50 13.31
C GLN A 191 -2.49 0.01 13.20
N SER A 192 -1.38 0.57 13.67
CA SER A 192 -1.12 2.02 13.55
C SER A 192 -1.07 2.46 12.09
N LEU A 193 -0.38 1.71 11.22
CA LEU A 193 -0.36 2.02 9.80
C LEU A 193 -1.76 1.92 9.17
N ARG A 194 -2.53 0.88 9.52
CA ARG A 194 -3.91 0.72 9.04
C ARG A 194 -4.81 1.85 9.52
N LYS A 195 -4.66 2.30 10.77
CA LYS A 195 -5.41 3.41 11.35
C LYS A 195 -5.16 4.71 10.58
N VAL A 196 -3.89 5.07 10.38
CA VAL A 196 -3.50 6.28 9.63
C VAL A 196 -4.10 6.26 8.20
N LEU A 197 -4.03 5.11 7.51
CA LEU A 197 -4.65 4.98 6.18
C LEU A 197 -6.18 5.12 6.23
N LEU A 198 -6.84 4.59 7.26
CA LEU A 198 -8.30 4.73 7.43
C LEU A 198 -8.71 6.18 7.70
N GLU A 199 -7.90 6.92 8.44
CA GLU A 199 -8.12 8.34 8.70
C GLU A 199 -8.07 9.18 7.42
N GLU A 200 -7.25 8.80 6.44
CA GLU A 200 -7.19 9.44 5.12
C GLU A 200 -8.43 9.19 4.25
N LEU A 201 -9.29 8.23 4.57
CA LEU A 201 -10.56 8.04 3.85
C LEU A 201 -11.62 9.11 4.14
N HIS A 202 -11.43 9.92 5.19
CA HIS A 202 -12.27 11.06 5.57
C HIS A 202 -13.78 10.79 5.65
N GLY A 203 -14.20 9.58 6.03
CA GLY A 203 -15.62 9.33 6.25
C GLY A 203 -16.01 7.86 6.24
N GLU A 204 -17.08 7.57 6.97
CA GLU A 204 -17.55 6.21 7.24
C GLU A 204 -18.31 5.57 6.07
N ASN A 205 -18.85 6.38 5.14
CA ASN A 205 -19.75 5.90 4.09
C ASN A 205 -19.08 5.06 2.99
N ARG A 206 -17.75 4.97 3.00
CA ARG A 206 -16.97 4.24 1.97
C ARG A 206 -16.42 2.92 2.47
N LEU A 207 -16.54 2.64 3.76
CA LEU A 207 -16.10 1.39 4.39
C LEU A 207 -17.29 0.77 5.13
N LEU A 208 -17.66 -0.40 4.70
CA LEU A 208 -18.73 -1.21 5.28
C LEU A 208 -18.11 -2.38 6.05
N TRP A 209 -18.24 -2.31 7.36
CA TRP A 209 -17.87 -3.40 8.28
C TRP A 209 -18.93 -4.49 8.29
N ASP A 210 -18.58 -5.67 8.85
CA ASP A 210 -19.48 -6.83 8.96
C ASP A 210 -20.03 -7.29 7.60
N HIS A 211 -19.22 -7.19 6.55
CA HIS A 211 -19.59 -7.63 5.21
C HIS A 211 -18.63 -8.75 4.76
N GLU A 212 -19.00 -10.00 5.05
CA GLU A 212 -18.28 -11.17 4.59
C GLU A 212 -18.72 -11.57 3.19
N LEU A 213 -17.83 -11.48 2.20
CA LEU A 213 -18.13 -11.91 0.84
C LEU A 213 -18.29 -13.43 0.80
N ILE A 214 -19.50 -13.90 0.43
CA ILE A 214 -19.84 -15.32 0.33
C ILE A 214 -19.96 -15.82 -1.10
N ASP A 215 -20.34 -14.95 -2.04
CA ASP A 215 -20.50 -15.36 -3.44
C ASP A 215 -20.36 -14.16 -4.40
N ILE A 216 -19.93 -14.45 -5.63
CA ILE A 216 -19.82 -13.50 -6.74
C ILE A 216 -20.53 -14.12 -7.95
N LYS A 217 -21.55 -13.45 -8.47
CA LYS A 217 -22.31 -13.88 -9.65
C LYS A 217 -22.36 -12.79 -10.70
N LYS A 218 -22.62 -13.17 -11.93
CA LYS A 218 -23.12 -12.25 -12.93
C LYS A 218 -24.64 -12.26 -12.86
N ASP A 219 -25.27 -11.10 -12.89
CA ASP A 219 -26.71 -10.99 -12.99
C ASP A 219 -27.19 -11.18 -14.45
N GLU A 220 -28.49 -11.08 -14.69
CA GLU A 220 -29.10 -11.23 -16.01
C GLU A 220 -28.56 -10.19 -17.04
N ALA A 221 -28.19 -9.00 -16.56
CA ALA A 221 -27.59 -7.94 -17.36
C ALA A 221 -26.06 -8.07 -17.49
N GLN A 222 -25.47 -9.22 -17.08
CA GLN A 222 -24.02 -9.47 -17.06
C GLN A 222 -23.23 -8.55 -16.12
N LYS A 223 -23.88 -7.82 -15.22
CA LYS A 223 -23.24 -7.03 -14.18
C LYS A 223 -22.80 -7.92 -13.02
N MET A 224 -21.71 -7.51 -12.36
CA MET A 224 -21.19 -8.24 -11.21
C MET A 224 -22.08 -8.01 -9.99
N ALA A 225 -22.58 -9.09 -9.42
CA ALA A 225 -23.38 -9.11 -8.19
C ALA A 225 -22.58 -9.79 -7.07
N LEU A 226 -22.36 -9.05 -5.99
CA LEU A 226 -21.66 -9.48 -4.80
C LEU A 226 -22.70 -9.86 -3.72
N HIS A 227 -22.57 -11.04 -3.16
CA HIS A 227 -23.40 -11.47 -2.05
C HIS A 227 -22.57 -11.48 -0.77
N PHE A 228 -23.04 -10.76 0.23
CA PHE A 228 -22.39 -10.65 1.53
C PHE A 228 -23.26 -11.22 2.64
N MET A 229 -22.66 -11.90 3.59
CA MET A 229 -23.26 -12.16 4.88
C MET A 229 -23.10 -10.93 5.76
N VAL A 230 -24.20 -10.36 6.24
CA VAL A 230 -24.26 -9.16 7.07
C VAL A 230 -25.26 -9.39 8.18
N GLN A 231 -24.83 -9.46 9.44
CA GLN A 231 -25.70 -9.74 10.60
C GLN A 231 -26.60 -10.97 10.40
N GLY A 232 -26.02 -12.04 9.85
CA GLY A 232 -26.73 -13.29 9.58
C GLY A 232 -27.71 -13.25 8.40
N LYS A 233 -27.74 -12.17 7.62
CA LYS A 233 -28.60 -12.02 6.42
C LYS A 233 -27.76 -11.81 5.17
N ILE A 234 -28.25 -12.32 4.04
CA ILE A 234 -27.59 -12.10 2.76
C ILE A 234 -28.01 -10.74 2.20
N LYS A 235 -27.03 -9.88 1.93
CA LYS A 235 -27.19 -8.62 1.19
C LYS A 235 -26.54 -8.71 -0.16
N LYS A 236 -27.17 -8.15 -1.20
CA LYS A 236 -26.68 -8.11 -2.57
C LYS A 236 -26.27 -6.69 -2.95
N TYR A 237 -25.09 -6.54 -3.53
CA TYR A 237 -24.58 -5.29 -4.09
C TYR A 237 -24.13 -5.50 -5.54
N HIS A 238 -24.22 -4.45 -6.36
CA HIS A 238 -23.72 -4.47 -7.72
C HIS A 238 -22.49 -3.59 -7.86
N THR A 239 -21.61 -3.95 -8.77
CA THR A 239 -20.38 -3.22 -9.04
C THR A 239 -19.92 -3.44 -10.46
N ASP A 240 -19.12 -2.50 -10.97
CA ASP A 240 -18.51 -2.60 -12.30
C ASP A 240 -17.18 -3.35 -12.22
N LEU A 241 -16.44 -3.18 -11.12
CA LEU A 241 -15.12 -3.80 -10.93
C LEU A 241 -14.96 -4.32 -9.50
N ILE A 242 -14.38 -5.50 -9.37
CA ILE A 242 -14.05 -6.13 -8.09
C ILE A 242 -12.54 -6.16 -7.92
N VAL A 243 -12.05 -5.74 -6.75
CA VAL A 243 -10.65 -5.87 -6.36
C VAL A 243 -10.56 -6.69 -5.07
N GLY A 244 -9.91 -7.85 -5.16
CA GLY A 244 -9.62 -8.69 -3.99
C GLY A 244 -8.42 -8.15 -3.21
N ALA A 245 -8.66 -7.67 -2.00
CA ALA A 245 -7.67 -7.30 -1.00
C ALA A 245 -7.89 -8.08 0.31
N ASP A 246 -8.55 -9.23 0.21
CA ASP A 246 -9.09 -10.11 1.24
C ASP A 246 -8.08 -11.14 1.78
N GLY A 247 -6.80 -10.93 1.46
CA GLY A 247 -5.67 -11.61 2.09
C GLY A 247 -5.41 -13.02 1.59
N ILE A 248 -4.71 -13.81 2.42
CA ILE A 248 -4.20 -15.12 2.02
C ILE A 248 -5.31 -16.13 1.68
N ARG A 249 -6.49 -16.02 2.31
CA ARG A 249 -7.66 -16.87 2.05
C ARG A 249 -8.69 -16.17 1.15
N SER A 250 -8.21 -15.45 0.14
CA SER A 250 -9.02 -14.63 -0.75
C SER A 250 -10.16 -15.40 -1.43
N ALA A 251 -11.38 -14.98 -1.18
CA ALA A 251 -12.58 -15.46 -1.87
C ALA A 251 -12.59 -14.98 -3.33
N VAL A 252 -12.17 -13.73 -3.57
CA VAL A 252 -12.08 -13.15 -4.93
C VAL A 252 -11.10 -13.93 -5.80
N ARG A 253 -9.93 -14.30 -5.26
CA ARG A 253 -8.95 -15.12 -5.98
C ARG A 253 -9.53 -16.50 -6.33
N ASN A 254 -10.17 -17.15 -5.36
CA ASN A 254 -10.77 -18.47 -5.56
C ASN A 254 -11.88 -18.43 -6.61
N TRP A 255 -12.70 -17.40 -6.60
CA TRP A 255 -13.72 -17.18 -7.61
C TRP A 255 -13.12 -16.95 -9.00
N SER A 256 -12.11 -16.08 -9.12
CA SER A 256 -11.53 -15.66 -10.41
C SER A 256 -10.67 -16.75 -11.05
N LEU A 257 -9.87 -17.45 -10.27
CA LEU A 257 -8.85 -18.40 -10.77
C LEU A 257 -9.23 -19.86 -10.53
N GLY A 258 -10.19 -20.13 -9.64
CA GLY A 258 -10.51 -21.45 -9.15
C GLY A 258 -9.66 -21.83 -7.93
N ALA A 259 -10.28 -22.38 -6.91
CA ALA A 259 -9.62 -22.71 -5.64
C ALA A 259 -8.46 -23.72 -5.80
N GLN A 260 -8.57 -24.65 -6.75
CA GLN A 260 -7.53 -25.66 -6.99
C GLN A 260 -6.28 -25.10 -7.69
N LYS A 261 -6.40 -23.98 -8.43
CA LYS A 261 -5.26 -23.38 -9.16
C LYS A 261 -4.32 -22.57 -8.27
N THR A 262 -4.78 -22.18 -7.09
CA THR A 262 -4.01 -21.35 -6.15
C THR A 262 -4.10 -21.93 -4.74
N PRO A 263 -3.66 -23.17 -4.50
CA PRO A 263 -3.69 -23.78 -3.18
C PRO A 263 -2.80 -23.02 -2.21
N LEU A 264 -3.16 -23.03 -0.94
CA LEU A 264 -2.27 -22.59 0.13
C LEU A 264 -1.21 -23.65 0.34
N ASN A 265 0.06 -23.26 0.25
CA ASN A 265 1.18 -24.15 0.53
C ASN A 265 1.72 -23.88 1.94
N TYR A 266 1.85 -24.92 2.74
CA TYR A 266 2.56 -24.85 4.00
C TYR A 266 4.06 -24.77 3.74
N LEU A 267 4.76 -23.85 4.39
CA LEU A 267 6.19 -23.58 4.18
C LEU A 267 7.08 -24.33 5.19
N ASP A 268 6.56 -25.36 5.86
CA ASP A 268 7.24 -26.16 6.88
C ASP A 268 7.84 -25.32 8.03
N CYS A 269 7.27 -24.16 8.29
CA CYS A 269 7.66 -23.33 9.42
C CYS A 269 6.44 -22.72 10.14
N MET A 270 6.59 -22.54 11.45
CA MET A 270 5.61 -21.89 12.31
C MET A 270 6.26 -20.65 12.93
N VAL A 271 5.62 -19.50 12.80
CA VAL A 271 6.05 -18.26 13.44
C VAL A 271 5.18 -18.02 14.66
N ILE A 272 5.79 -17.92 15.82
CA ILE A 272 5.13 -17.56 17.06
C ILE A 272 5.48 -16.10 17.36
N LEU A 273 4.46 -15.26 17.46
CA LEU A 273 4.60 -13.84 17.80
C LEU A 273 4.15 -13.63 19.24
N GLY A 274 4.98 -12.98 20.04
CA GLY A 274 4.67 -12.61 21.41
C GLY A 274 4.92 -11.12 21.64
N ILE A 275 4.14 -10.52 22.51
CA ILE A 275 4.34 -9.16 23.01
C ILE A 275 4.39 -9.28 24.53
N CYS A 276 5.45 -8.75 25.14
CA CYS A 276 5.56 -8.65 26.59
C CYS A 276 5.96 -7.23 26.98
N SER A 277 5.60 -6.82 28.21
CA SER A 277 6.07 -5.54 28.73
C SER A 277 7.57 -5.59 29.03
N LEU A 278 8.25 -4.44 28.93
CA LEU A 278 9.67 -4.34 29.25
C LEU A 278 9.99 -4.80 30.65
N ASP A 279 9.05 -4.63 31.59
CA ASP A 279 9.23 -5.06 33.00
C ASP A 279 9.44 -6.57 33.15
N HIS A 280 8.87 -7.36 32.23
CA HIS A 280 9.01 -8.83 32.27
C HIS A 280 10.31 -9.34 31.65
N ILE A 281 11.04 -8.51 30.89
CA ILE A 281 12.31 -8.90 30.25
C ILE A 281 13.55 -8.31 30.96
N GLN A 282 13.36 -7.64 32.09
CA GLN A 282 14.47 -7.14 32.89
C GLN A 282 15.38 -8.31 33.32
N GLY A 283 16.67 -8.19 32.98
CA GLY A 283 17.68 -9.21 33.29
C GLY A 283 17.83 -10.33 32.27
N VAL A 284 17.01 -10.34 31.18
CA VAL A 284 17.13 -11.39 30.14
C VAL A 284 18.32 -11.13 29.24
N THR A 285 18.44 -9.93 28.68
CA THR A 285 19.67 -9.49 27.96
C THR A 285 19.76 -7.98 27.95
N PRO A 286 20.91 -7.37 28.31
CA PRO A 286 21.12 -5.92 28.20
C PRO A 286 20.96 -5.40 26.78
N ASP A 287 21.30 -6.21 25.77
CA ASP A 287 21.28 -5.83 24.36
C ASP A 287 19.87 -5.58 23.79
N LEU A 288 18.82 -6.17 24.39
CA LEU A 288 17.43 -5.92 23.99
C LEU A 288 16.85 -4.63 24.55
N LEU A 289 17.49 -4.06 25.56
CA LEU A 289 17.04 -2.87 26.29
C LEU A 289 17.88 -1.63 25.99
N ASP A 290 18.80 -1.70 25.05
CA ASP A 290 19.70 -0.60 24.69
C ASP A 290 19.00 0.59 23.99
N GLY A 291 17.71 0.44 23.66
CA GLY A 291 16.92 1.42 22.91
C GLY A 291 17.35 1.56 21.44
N GLU A 292 18.29 0.74 20.97
CA GLU A 292 18.78 0.70 19.59
C GLU A 292 18.27 -0.51 18.80
N THR A 293 17.88 -1.57 19.52
CA THR A 293 17.38 -2.82 18.93
C THR A 293 15.87 -2.73 18.65
N VAL A 294 15.44 -3.15 17.49
CA VAL A 294 14.04 -3.17 17.05
C VAL A 294 13.67 -4.59 16.62
#